data_1bb8182e62c83f46bf73594127b5080a
#
_entry.id   1bb8182e62c83f46bf73594127b5080a
#
_cell.length_a   1.000
_cell.length_b   1.000
_cell.length_c   1.000
_cell.angle_alpha   90.00
_cell.angle_beta   90.00
_cell.angle_gamma   90.00
#
_symmetry.space_group_name_H-M   'P 1'
#
loop_
_entity.id
_entity.type
_entity.pdbx_description
1 polymer ?
#
loop_
_entity_poly.entity_id
_entity_poly.type
_entity_poly.pdbx_seq_one_letter_code
_entity_poly.pdbx_strand_id
1 'polypeptide(L)'
;MNGKPITARTENQQLLVKAFENNDLVFATGPAGSGKTFVAIALAVKALKNKEVRKIILSRPAVEAGEKLGFLPGEMKDKLDPYLQPLYDALQDMIPAAKLKEYMENNVIQIAPLAFMRGRTLNDAVIILDEAQNTTTHQIKMFLTRLGMNAKMIVTGDVTQIDLSLIHISE
;
A
#
# COMPACT_ATOMS: atom_id res chain seq x y z
N MET A 1 -4.45 -7.81 -14.96
CA MET A 1 -5.61 -8.37 -14.28
C MET A 1 -5.96 -9.65 -14.96
N ASN A 2 -6.30 -10.68 -14.22
CA ASN A 2 -6.57 -12.03 -14.75
C ASN A 2 -7.86 -12.10 -15.59
N GLY A 3 -8.01 -11.23 -16.57
CA GLY A 3 -9.15 -11.22 -17.47
C GLY A 3 -10.46 -10.70 -16.90
N LYS A 4 -10.52 -10.42 -15.60
CA LYS A 4 -11.73 -9.86 -14.99
C LYS A 4 -11.49 -8.39 -14.61
N PRO A 5 -12.31 -7.46 -15.14
CA PRO A 5 -12.17 -6.07 -14.73
C PRO A 5 -12.53 -5.91 -13.26
N ILE A 6 -11.72 -5.14 -12.54
CA ILE A 6 -12.02 -4.77 -11.17
C ILE A 6 -12.72 -3.42 -11.21
N THR A 7 -13.95 -3.39 -10.72
CA THR A 7 -14.77 -2.20 -10.70
C THR A 7 -15.11 -1.79 -9.28
N ALA A 8 -15.22 -0.49 -9.05
CA ALA A 8 -15.69 0.05 -7.79
C ALA A 8 -17.19 -0.28 -7.63
N ARG A 9 -17.51 -1.05 -6.60
CA ARG A 9 -18.87 -1.57 -6.37
C ARG A 9 -19.73 -0.70 -5.47
N THR A 10 -19.10 0.02 -4.55
CA THR A 10 -19.80 0.86 -3.59
C THR A 10 -19.52 2.33 -3.86
N GLU A 11 -20.37 3.19 -3.32
CA GLU A 11 -20.19 4.64 -3.41
C GLU A 11 -18.85 5.06 -2.79
N ASN A 12 -18.49 4.49 -1.64
CA ASN A 12 -17.24 4.80 -0.98
C ASN A 12 -16.02 4.36 -1.79
N GLN A 13 -16.12 3.23 -2.49
CA GLN A 13 -15.05 2.80 -3.39
C GLN A 13 -14.91 3.74 -4.58
N GLN A 14 -16.01 4.23 -5.12
CA GLN A 14 -16.00 5.22 -6.18
C GLN A 14 -15.39 6.55 -5.73
N LEU A 15 -15.65 6.97 -4.50
CA LEU A 15 -15.03 8.16 -3.91
C LEU A 15 -13.53 7.99 -3.78
N LEU A 16 -13.06 6.80 -3.40
CA LEU A 16 -11.63 6.51 -3.33
C LEU A 16 -10.97 6.65 -4.71
N VAL A 17 -11.60 6.13 -5.75
CA VAL A 17 -11.08 6.26 -7.12
C VAL A 17 -10.93 7.72 -7.51
N LYS A 18 -11.96 8.53 -7.27
CA LYS A 18 -11.91 9.96 -7.59
C LYS A 18 -10.86 10.70 -6.77
N ALA A 19 -10.76 10.39 -5.49
CA ALA A 19 -9.76 11.01 -4.62
C ALA A 19 -8.34 10.70 -5.10
N PHE A 20 -8.10 9.47 -5.50
CA PHE A 20 -6.81 9.05 -6.02
C PHE A 20 -6.44 9.78 -7.31
N GLU A 21 -7.40 9.97 -8.21
CA GLU A 21 -7.15 10.66 -9.47
C GLU A 21 -6.79 12.13 -9.28
N ASN A 22 -7.33 12.77 -8.23
CA ASN A 22 -7.23 14.21 -8.02
C ASN A 22 -6.24 14.65 -6.94
N ASN A 23 -5.67 13.71 -6.19
CA ASN A 23 -4.81 14.04 -5.05
C ASN A 23 -3.58 13.15 -5.00
N ASP A 24 -2.51 13.66 -4.41
CA ASP A 24 -1.28 12.89 -4.19
C ASP A 24 -1.30 12.10 -2.88
N LEU A 25 -2.16 12.48 -1.95
CA LEU A 25 -2.32 11.80 -0.67
C LEU A 25 -3.81 11.57 -0.41
N VAL A 26 -4.17 10.33 -0.16
CA VAL A 26 -5.55 9.94 0.11
C VAL A 26 -5.61 9.07 1.37
N PHE A 27 -6.54 9.39 2.26
CA PHE A 27 -6.87 8.54 3.39
C PHE A 27 -8.17 7.81 3.09
N ALA A 28 -8.10 6.49 3.06
CA ALA A 28 -9.25 5.63 2.87
C ALA A 28 -9.56 4.93 4.19
N THR A 29 -10.49 5.47 4.95
CA THR A 29 -10.86 4.94 6.26
C THR A 29 -12.17 4.18 6.15
N GLY A 30 -12.34 3.22 7.02
CA GLY A 30 -13.55 2.42 7.07
C GLY A 30 -13.33 1.12 7.83
N PRO A 31 -14.43 0.40 8.13
CA PRO A 31 -14.30 -0.87 8.83
C PRO A 31 -13.59 -1.92 8.01
N ALA A 32 -13.04 -2.92 8.69
CA ALA A 32 -12.47 -4.09 8.04
C ALA A 32 -13.51 -4.75 7.15
N GLY A 33 -13.08 -5.27 5.99
CA GLY A 33 -13.98 -5.95 5.06
C GLY A 33 -14.73 -5.03 4.10
N SER A 34 -14.49 -3.72 4.14
CA SER A 34 -15.12 -2.77 3.21
C SER A 34 -14.48 -2.77 1.81
N GLY A 35 -13.40 -3.53 1.60
CA GLY A 35 -12.72 -3.61 0.32
C GLY A 35 -11.79 -2.44 0.02
N LYS A 36 -11.53 -1.58 0.97
CA LYS A 36 -10.69 -0.38 0.76
C LYS A 36 -9.26 -0.72 0.34
N THR A 37 -8.67 -1.72 0.96
CA THR A 37 -7.30 -2.15 0.63
C THR A 37 -7.23 -2.74 -0.77
N PHE A 38 -8.20 -3.58 -1.11
CA PHE A 38 -8.25 -4.21 -2.43
C PHE A 38 -8.39 -3.16 -3.54
N VAL A 39 -9.28 -2.19 -3.36
CA VAL A 39 -9.46 -1.10 -4.33
C VAL A 39 -8.21 -0.25 -4.44
N ALA A 40 -7.57 0.06 -3.32
CA ALA A 40 -6.31 0.84 -3.33
C ALA A 40 -5.23 0.11 -4.14
N ILE A 41 -5.07 -1.20 -3.93
CA ILE A 41 -4.09 -1.99 -4.69
C ILE A 41 -4.47 -2.03 -6.17
N ALA A 42 -5.75 -2.16 -6.50
CA ALA A 42 -6.21 -2.15 -7.89
C ALA A 42 -5.88 -0.83 -8.59
N LEU A 43 -6.03 0.31 -7.89
CA LEU A 43 -5.65 1.61 -8.43
C LEU A 43 -4.16 1.69 -8.70
N ALA A 44 -3.34 1.17 -7.80
CA ALA A 44 -1.89 1.13 -7.98
C ALA A 44 -1.49 0.26 -9.18
N VAL A 45 -2.09 -0.91 -9.30
CA VAL A 45 -1.82 -1.82 -10.42
C VAL A 45 -2.21 -1.19 -11.74
N LYS A 46 -3.35 -0.50 -11.79
CA LYS A 46 -3.79 0.21 -12.99
C LYS A 46 -2.80 1.31 -13.38
N ALA A 47 -2.34 2.09 -12.40
CA ALA A 47 -1.36 3.14 -12.65
C ALA A 47 -0.04 2.57 -13.19
N LEU A 48 0.40 1.43 -12.66
CA LEU A 48 1.59 0.75 -13.15
C LEU A 48 1.41 0.26 -14.59
N LYS A 49 0.28 -0.37 -14.89
CA LYS A 49 -0.01 -0.86 -16.24
C LYS A 49 -0.10 0.26 -17.26
N ASN A 50 -0.65 1.39 -16.88
CA ASN A 50 -0.77 2.58 -17.74
C ASN A 50 0.53 3.39 -17.80
N LYS A 51 1.58 2.92 -17.15
CA LYS A 51 2.89 3.59 -17.11
C LYS A 51 2.83 5.00 -16.51
N GLU A 52 1.84 5.26 -15.68
CA GLU A 52 1.75 6.52 -14.93
C GLU A 52 2.77 6.56 -13.80
N VAL A 53 3.11 5.38 -13.28
CA VAL A 53 4.16 5.20 -12.27
C VAL A 53 5.04 4.02 -12.65
N ARG A 54 6.21 3.94 -12.02
CA ARG A 54 7.18 2.86 -12.27
C ARG A 54 7.24 1.84 -11.16
N LYS A 55 6.71 2.16 -9.99
CA LYS A 55 6.80 1.31 -8.80
C LYS A 55 5.51 1.29 -8.01
N ILE A 56 5.30 0.19 -7.33
CA ILE A 56 4.26 0.05 -6.31
C ILE A 56 4.95 -0.37 -5.02
N ILE A 57 4.64 0.30 -3.93
CA ILE A 57 5.18 -0.04 -2.62
C ILE A 57 4.01 -0.27 -1.68
N LEU A 58 3.91 -1.49 -1.17
CA LEU A 58 2.89 -1.88 -0.22
C LEU A 58 3.53 -2.07 1.14
N SER A 59 2.97 -1.43 2.15
CA SER A 59 3.53 -1.46 3.48
C SER A 59 2.44 -1.60 4.53
N ARG A 60 2.82 -2.17 5.65
CA ARG A 60 2.06 -2.18 6.90
C ARG A 60 2.97 -1.81 8.05
N PRO A 61 2.48 -1.14 9.09
CA PRO A 61 3.30 -0.91 10.27
C PRO A 61 3.61 -2.25 10.93
N ALA A 62 4.80 -2.37 11.51
CA ALA A 62 5.16 -3.57 12.24
C ALA A 62 4.30 -3.66 13.51
N VAL A 63 3.76 -4.84 13.80
CA VAL A 63 3.14 -5.12 15.09
C VAL A 63 4.23 -5.65 16.03
N GLU A 64 4.10 -5.36 17.33
CA GLU A 64 5.12 -5.76 18.31
C GLU A 64 5.53 -7.22 18.24
N ALA A 65 4.56 -8.10 18.00
CA ALA A 65 4.84 -9.53 17.88
C ALA A 65 5.68 -9.87 16.65
N GLY A 66 5.69 -9.03 15.64
CA GLY A 66 6.47 -9.22 14.41
C GLY A 66 7.91 -8.78 14.52
N GLU A 67 8.27 -8.05 15.56
CA GLU A 67 9.61 -7.51 15.72
C GLU A 67 10.69 -8.56 15.85
N LYS A 68 10.32 -9.71 16.39
CA LYS A 68 11.25 -10.79 16.65
C LYS A 68 11.51 -11.66 15.43
N LEU A 69 10.89 -11.36 14.34
CA LEU A 69 11.18 -12.04 13.10
C LEU A 69 12.50 -11.49 12.61
N GLY A 70 13.58 -12.13 13.04
CA GLY A 70 14.86 -11.90 12.44
C GLY A 70 14.75 -12.28 10.98
N PHE A 71 14.52 -11.31 10.12
CA PHE A 71 14.53 -11.53 8.70
C PHE A 71 15.95 -11.87 8.27
N LEU A 72 16.20 -13.13 8.01
CA LEU A 72 17.45 -13.53 7.42
C LEU A 72 17.44 -13.08 5.96
N PRO A 73 18.44 -12.30 5.53
CA PRO A 73 18.56 -11.91 4.13
C PRO A 73 18.56 -13.17 3.25
N GLY A 74 17.68 -13.21 2.26
CA GLY A 74 17.56 -14.34 1.35
C GLY A 74 16.34 -15.21 1.58
N GLU A 75 15.83 -15.29 2.80
CA GLU A 75 14.61 -16.03 3.07
C GLU A 75 13.36 -15.20 2.81
N MET A 76 13.48 -13.88 2.78
CA MET A 76 12.36 -12.98 2.55
C MET A 76 11.70 -13.14 1.19
N LYS A 77 12.42 -13.63 0.19
CA LYS A 77 11.86 -13.85 -1.14
C LYS A 77 10.92 -15.05 -1.18
N ASP A 78 11.15 -16.02 -0.31
CA ASP A 78 10.43 -17.29 -0.31
C ASP A 78 9.39 -17.38 0.80
N LYS A 79 9.53 -16.56 1.84
CA LYS A 79 8.63 -16.57 2.99
C LYS A 79 8.23 -15.15 3.37
N LEU A 80 7.15 -14.71 2.72
CA LEU A 80 6.57 -13.43 3.11
C LEU A 80 6.01 -13.54 4.53
N ASP A 81 6.26 -12.50 5.35
CA ASP A 81 5.68 -12.38 6.68
C ASP A 81 4.16 -12.59 6.59
N PRO A 82 3.58 -13.48 7.40
CA PRO A 82 2.12 -13.69 7.40
C PRO A 82 1.29 -12.41 7.55
N TYR A 83 1.81 -11.43 8.23
CA TYR A 83 1.16 -10.13 8.38
C TYR A 83 1.06 -9.37 7.05
N LEU A 84 1.99 -9.61 6.14
CA LEU A 84 2.02 -8.97 4.82
C LEU A 84 1.37 -9.84 3.74
N GLN A 85 1.09 -11.10 4.04
CA GLN A 85 0.54 -12.05 3.08
C GLN A 85 -0.74 -11.57 2.41
N PRO A 86 -1.71 -10.93 3.11
CA PRO A 86 -2.92 -10.45 2.46
C PRO A 86 -2.66 -9.44 1.34
N LEU A 87 -1.59 -8.66 1.44
CA LEU A 87 -1.22 -7.71 0.39
C LEU A 87 -0.75 -8.46 -0.87
N TYR A 88 0.05 -9.49 -0.67
CA TYR A 88 0.52 -10.34 -1.77
C TYR A 88 -0.65 -11.08 -2.42
N ASP A 89 -1.56 -11.61 -1.62
CA ASP A 89 -2.72 -12.33 -2.12
C ASP A 89 -3.59 -11.44 -3.02
N ALA A 90 -3.77 -10.18 -2.65
CA ALA A 90 -4.51 -9.21 -3.47
C ALA A 90 -3.82 -8.98 -4.81
N LEU A 91 -2.50 -8.88 -4.81
CA LEU A 91 -1.75 -8.72 -6.06
C LEU A 91 -1.89 -9.95 -6.96
N GLN A 92 -1.93 -11.15 -6.39
CA GLN A 92 -2.11 -12.38 -7.15
C GLN A 92 -3.45 -12.43 -7.86
N ASP A 93 -4.48 -11.81 -7.29
CA ASP A 93 -5.79 -11.72 -7.94
C ASP A 93 -5.79 -10.78 -9.15
N MET A 94 -4.83 -9.88 -9.24
CA MET A 94 -4.78 -8.81 -10.24
C MET A 94 -3.72 -9.00 -11.30
N ILE A 95 -2.63 -9.70 -10.98
CA ILE A 95 -1.46 -9.83 -11.85
C ILE A 95 -1.15 -11.30 -12.04
N PRO A 96 -0.92 -11.75 -13.29
CA PRO A 96 -0.50 -13.14 -13.54
C PRO A 96 0.76 -13.50 -12.74
N ALA A 97 0.82 -14.72 -12.23
CA ALA A 97 1.87 -15.15 -11.31
C ALA A 97 3.29 -14.91 -11.84
N ALA A 98 3.53 -15.23 -13.12
CA ALA A 98 4.85 -15.03 -13.73
C ALA A 98 5.24 -13.55 -13.77
N LYS A 99 4.29 -12.68 -14.09
CA LYS A 99 4.52 -11.25 -14.16
C LYS A 99 4.73 -10.64 -12.78
N LEU A 100 3.96 -11.08 -11.80
CA LEU A 100 4.12 -10.64 -10.42
C LEU A 100 5.50 -11.01 -9.88
N LYS A 101 5.95 -12.23 -10.15
CA LYS A 101 7.28 -12.68 -9.76
C LYS A 101 8.36 -11.79 -10.37
N GLU A 102 8.26 -11.49 -11.65
CA GLU A 102 9.19 -10.60 -12.34
C GLU A 102 9.21 -9.21 -11.71
N TYR A 103 8.04 -8.63 -11.42
CA TYR A 103 7.94 -7.31 -10.80
C TYR A 103 8.58 -7.30 -9.41
N MET A 104 8.41 -8.35 -8.63
CA MET A 104 8.99 -8.42 -7.30
C MET A 104 10.51 -8.63 -7.35
N GLU A 105 11.00 -9.45 -8.26
CA GLU A 105 12.43 -9.68 -8.43
C GLU A 105 13.16 -8.42 -8.88
N ASN A 106 12.52 -7.60 -9.70
CA ASN A 106 13.08 -6.36 -10.22
C ASN A 106 12.78 -5.14 -9.35
N ASN A 107 12.19 -5.35 -8.16
CA ASN A 107 11.82 -4.29 -7.22
C ASN A 107 10.85 -3.26 -7.81
N VAL A 108 10.08 -3.64 -8.82
CA VAL A 108 8.98 -2.82 -9.36
C VAL A 108 7.81 -2.82 -8.37
N ILE A 109 7.53 -3.97 -7.78
CA ILE A 109 6.57 -4.10 -6.69
C ILE A 109 7.31 -4.56 -5.45
N GLN A 110 7.18 -3.81 -4.37
CA GLN A 110 7.81 -4.11 -3.10
C GLN A 110 6.75 -4.23 -2.02
N ILE A 111 6.87 -5.26 -1.20
CA ILE A 111 6.03 -5.46 -0.03
C ILE A 111 6.96 -5.56 1.17
N ALA A 112 6.86 -4.62 2.10
CA ALA A 112 7.76 -4.60 3.25
C ALA A 112 7.13 -3.86 4.43
N PRO A 113 7.57 -4.15 5.66
CA PRO A 113 7.18 -3.38 6.82
C PRO A 113 7.60 -1.92 6.69
N LEU A 114 6.82 -1.03 7.30
CA LEU A 114 7.07 0.40 7.25
C LEU A 114 8.51 0.77 7.65
N ALA A 115 9.07 0.09 8.64
CA ALA A 115 10.41 0.35 9.11
C ALA A 115 11.49 0.20 8.03
N PHE A 116 11.26 -0.63 7.02
CA PHE A 116 12.23 -0.85 5.95
C PHE A 116 12.18 0.23 4.87
N MET A 117 11.27 1.17 4.99
CA MET A 117 11.14 2.27 4.03
C MET A 117 11.94 3.51 4.43
N ARG A 118 12.69 3.45 5.51
CA ARG A 118 13.49 4.57 6.00
C ARG A 118 14.58 4.96 5.01
N GLY A 119 14.81 6.26 4.88
CA GLY A 119 15.92 6.79 4.11
C GLY A 119 15.74 6.80 2.61
N ARG A 120 14.60 6.35 2.12
CA ARG A 120 14.33 6.33 0.67
C ARG A 120 13.48 7.50 0.26
N THR A 121 13.84 8.11 -0.88
CA THR A 121 12.94 9.01 -1.60
C THR A 121 12.20 8.17 -2.64
N LEU A 122 10.88 8.27 -2.64
CA LEU A 122 10.03 7.44 -3.48
C LEU A 122 9.48 8.27 -4.62
N ASN A 123 10.05 8.08 -5.82
CA ASN A 123 9.63 8.78 -7.03
C ASN A 123 8.89 7.82 -7.97
N ASP A 124 8.00 8.36 -8.78
CA ASP A 124 7.27 7.61 -9.80
C ASP A 124 6.62 6.34 -9.22
N ALA A 125 5.96 6.49 -8.09
CA ALA A 125 5.46 5.36 -7.32
C ALA A 125 4.07 5.61 -6.76
N VAL A 126 3.31 4.53 -6.61
CA VAL A 126 2.13 4.50 -5.75
C VAL A 126 2.50 3.75 -4.48
N ILE A 127 2.32 4.39 -3.36
CA ILE A 127 2.63 3.82 -2.05
C ILE A 127 1.32 3.59 -1.31
N ILE A 128 1.14 2.40 -0.78
CA ILE A 128 -0.02 2.05 0.04
C ILE A 128 0.47 1.69 1.43
N LEU A 129 0.02 2.45 2.42
CA LEU A 129 0.22 2.13 3.82
C LEU A 129 -1.09 1.58 4.37
N ASP A 130 -1.12 0.28 4.56
CA ASP A 130 -2.30 -0.43 5.06
C ASP A 130 -2.22 -0.61 6.58
N GLU A 131 -3.36 -0.80 7.23
CA GLU A 131 -3.46 -0.95 8.69
C GLU A 131 -2.88 0.25 9.45
N ALA A 132 -3.14 1.45 8.94
CA ALA A 132 -2.54 2.68 9.45
C ALA A 132 -2.95 3.02 10.89
N GLN A 133 -4.04 2.45 11.41
CA GLN A 133 -4.42 2.61 12.81
C GLN A 133 -3.35 2.07 13.77
N ASN A 134 -2.47 1.22 13.28
CA ASN A 134 -1.36 0.66 14.06
C ASN A 134 -0.08 1.51 13.98
N THR A 135 -0.13 2.64 13.29
CA THR A 135 1.01 3.57 13.22
C THR A 135 0.86 4.72 14.21
N THR A 136 1.98 5.30 14.57
CA THR A 136 1.97 6.57 15.29
C THR A 136 1.91 7.73 14.29
N THR A 137 1.47 8.88 14.75
CA THR A 137 1.48 10.12 13.97
C THR A 137 2.89 10.42 13.46
N HIS A 138 3.89 10.20 14.31
CA HIS A 138 5.28 10.43 13.96
C HIS A 138 5.74 9.54 12.80
N GLN A 139 5.36 8.27 12.83
CA GLN A 139 5.70 7.33 11.75
C GLN A 139 5.09 7.75 10.41
N ILE A 140 3.83 8.18 10.42
CA ILE A 140 3.17 8.64 9.19
C ILE A 140 3.84 9.91 8.67
N LYS A 141 4.14 10.86 9.55
CA LYS A 141 4.84 12.08 9.15
C LYS A 141 6.19 11.77 8.52
N MET A 142 6.96 10.87 9.13
CA MET A 142 8.23 10.44 8.56
C MET A 142 8.06 9.83 7.18
N PHE A 143 7.02 9.02 7.03
CA PHE A 143 6.75 8.36 5.75
C PHE A 143 6.37 9.37 4.68
N LEU A 144 5.54 10.36 5.02
CA LEU A 144 5.13 11.41 4.08
C LEU A 144 6.30 12.22 3.56
N THR A 145 7.36 12.38 4.35
CA THR A 145 8.55 13.11 3.91
C THR A 145 9.35 12.37 2.84
N ARG A 146 9.03 11.09 2.59
CA ARG A 146 9.70 10.28 1.57
C ARG A 146 9.03 10.39 0.21
N LEU A 147 7.86 11.01 0.11
CA LEU A 147 7.19 11.19 -1.17
C LEU A 147 8.01 12.10 -2.05
N GLY A 148 8.44 11.59 -3.19
CA GLY A 148 9.18 12.33 -4.17
C GLY A 148 8.31 12.82 -5.31
N MET A 149 8.94 13.04 -6.46
CA MET A 149 8.24 13.51 -7.65
C MET A 149 7.37 12.39 -8.23
N ASN A 150 6.15 12.75 -8.65
CA ASN A 150 5.20 11.83 -9.25
C ASN A 150 4.91 10.62 -8.34
N ALA A 151 4.73 10.89 -7.05
CA ALA A 151 4.39 9.86 -6.09
C ALA A 151 3.00 10.11 -5.54
N LYS A 152 2.22 9.03 -5.41
CA LYS A 152 0.90 9.07 -4.79
C LYS A 152 0.87 8.09 -3.63
N MET A 153 0.19 8.46 -2.57
CA MET A 153 0.09 7.64 -1.37
C MET A 153 -1.37 7.44 -0.99
N ILE A 154 -1.72 6.19 -0.71
CA ILE A 154 -3.01 5.83 -0.14
C ILE A 154 -2.77 5.25 1.24
N VAL A 155 -3.40 5.84 2.23
CA VAL A 155 -3.34 5.36 3.62
C VAL A 155 -4.68 4.70 3.93
N THR A 156 -4.67 3.43 4.24
CA THR A 156 -5.89 2.67 4.56
C THR A 156 -5.88 2.26 6.03
N GLY A 157 -7.03 2.25 6.66
CA GLY A 157 -7.11 1.84 8.05
C GLY A 157 -8.54 1.84 8.57
N ASP A 158 -8.72 1.27 9.76
CA ASP A 158 -10.00 1.24 10.44
C ASP A 158 -10.25 2.59 11.12
N VAL A 159 -11.35 3.24 10.75
CA VAL A 159 -11.69 4.58 11.23
C VAL A 159 -11.87 4.63 12.75
N THR A 160 -12.29 3.55 13.38
CA THR A 160 -12.52 3.52 14.83
C THR A 160 -11.23 3.51 15.64
N GLN A 161 -10.09 3.23 15.00
CA GLN A 161 -8.80 3.08 15.64
C GLN A 161 -7.77 4.13 15.19
N ILE A 162 -8.11 4.95 14.20
CA ILE A 162 -7.20 5.98 13.70
C ILE A 162 -7.26 7.20 14.62
N ASP A 163 -6.08 7.66 15.04
CA ASP A 163 -5.95 8.88 15.80
C ASP A 163 -6.44 10.07 14.96
N LEU A 164 -7.35 10.88 15.53
CA LEU A 164 -7.90 12.04 14.86
C LEU A 164 -6.82 13.03 14.39
N SER A 165 -5.68 13.05 15.05
CA SER A 165 -4.57 13.90 14.62
C SER A 165 -4.05 13.57 13.22
N LEU A 166 -4.27 12.35 12.74
CA LEU A 166 -3.89 11.95 11.39
C LEU A 166 -4.76 12.64 10.34
N ILE A 167 -6.00 12.94 10.69
CA ILE A 167 -6.92 13.61 9.77
C ILE A 167 -6.46 15.04 9.49
N HIS A 168 -5.86 15.69 10.48
CA HIS A 168 -5.35 17.05 10.33
C HIS A 168 -4.10 17.14 9.46
N ILE A 169 -3.39 16.04 9.26
CA ILE A 169 -2.21 15.99 8.39
C ILE A 169 -2.62 16.01 6.92
N SER A 170 -3.81 15.51 6.59
CA SER A 170 -4.30 15.44 5.22
C SER A 170 -4.84 16.78 4.69
N GLU A 171 -5.03 17.75 5.54
CA GLU A 171 -5.42 19.10 5.16
C GLU A 171 -4.15 19.90 4.79
#